data_38c39a4d50ffed611fba52ba5e51b64d
#
_entry.id   38c39a4d50ffed611fba52ba5e51b64d
#
_cell.length_a   1.000
_cell.length_b   1.000
_cell.length_c   1.000
_cell.angle_alpha   90.00
_cell.angle_beta   90.00
_cell.angle_gamma   90.00
#
_symmetry.space_group_name_H-M   'P 1'
#
loop_
_entity.id
_entity.type
_entity.pdbx_description
1 polymer ?
#
loop_
_entity_poly.entity_id
_entity_poly.type
_entity_poly.pdbx_seq_one_letter_code
_entity_poly.pdbx_strand_id
1 'polypeptide(L)'
;MVDVPATYLSRRRIFLTSGVALAGAASATRMLPTHALAQDETAGHLQRVLDRGHVIVGTGSATPPWHFDDEDGQLTGMDIEMGHILANALFGDPEKVEFVIQSSDTRIPNLLTDKVDIVIQFMSVTAERAQQVDFSIPYYREALTVLLLKDSPYNTLEDLQGKGITVAALQNPHIEDVAHNGIPDATVDQYDSVANTFLALDAGRVDAALADFSTAQWMTAQNPDKYKYAAGTWDTHNYATAIAPGDERWLDFVNQVWLDAMTGFQFPAFHDAFLKYFGIDLQKPPAGAPLVLSAQ
;
A
#
# COMPACT_ATOMS: atom_id res chain seq x y z
N MET A 1 -49.82 -9.75 -2.17
CA MET A 1 -50.79 -9.41 -3.20
C MET A 1 -50.83 -7.87 -3.27
N VAL A 2 -49.97 -7.27 -4.07
CA VAL A 2 -50.01 -5.85 -4.44
C VAL A 2 -49.58 -5.77 -5.90
N ASP A 3 -50.47 -5.22 -6.70
CA ASP A 3 -50.42 -5.13 -8.16
C ASP A 3 -49.28 -4.25 -8.71
N VAL A 4 -48.73 -4.68 -9.84
CA VAL A 4 -47.87 -3.88 -10.72
C VAL A 4 -48.68 -3.56 -11.99
N PRO A 5 -48.89 -2.30 -12.41
CA PRO A 5 -49.41 -2.00 -13.71
C PRO A 5 -48.32 -1.90 -14.76
N ALA A 6 -48.51 -2.66 -15.84
CA ALA A 6 -47.82 -2.51 -17.12
C ALA A 6 -48.44 -1.31 -17.90
N THR A 7 -47.64 -0.72 -18.73
CA THR A 7 -47.86 -0.12 -20.05
C THR A 7 -47.10 1.17 -20.24
N TYR A 8 -46.20 1.17 -21.24
CA TYR A 8 -46.19 2.20 -22.29
C TYR A 8 -45.42 1.74 -23.53
N LEU A 9 -46.16 1.30 -24.53
CA LEU A 9 -45.70 1.20 -25.92
C LEU A 9 -46.08 2.53 -26.64
N SER A 10 -45.15 3.13 -27.34
CA SER A 10 -45.44 4.19 -28.32
C SER A 10 -44.38 4.24 -29.40
N ARG A 11 -44.70 3.62 -30.51
CA ARG A 11 -44.90 4.09 -31.89
C ARG A 11 -43.72 4.77 -32.59
N ARG A 12 -43.15 4.00 -33.49
CA ARG A 12 -42.34 4.41 -34.65
C ARG A 12 -43.15 5.34 -35.56
N ARG A 13 -42.53 6.39 -36.09
CA ARG A 13 -42.95 7.05 -37.35
C ARG A 13 -41.77 7.01 -38.34
N ILE A 14 -42.04 6.34 -39.44
CA ILE A 14 -41.23 6.28 -40.67
C ILE A 14 -41.62 7.53 -41.50
N PHE A 15 -40.66 8.31 -41.96
CA PHE A 15 -40.82 9.21 -43.07
C PHE A 15 -39.90 8.80 -44.22
N LEU A 16 -40.49 8.34 -45.30
CA LEU A 16 -39.92 8.20 -46.64
C LEU A 16 -40.06 9.55 -47.36
N THR A 17 -38.97 10.08 -47.88
CA THR A 17 -39.03 11.04 -49.00
C THR A 17 -37.97 10.70 -50.02
N SER A 18 -38.46 10.45 -51.21
CA SER A 18 -37.73 10.18 -52.44
C SER A 18 -37.19 11.50 -53.04
N GLY A 19 -35.99 11.48 -53.65
CA GLY A 19 -35.44 12.64 -54.37
C GLY A 19 -34.23 12.25 -55.23
N VAL A 20 -34.50 11.94 -56.44
CA VAL A 20 -33.87 12.18 -57.75
C VAL A 20 -32.34 12.28 -57.85
N ALA A 21 -31.79 11.48 -58.70
CA ALA A 21 -30.40 11.37 -59.17
C ALA A 21 -29.95 12.57 -60.05
N LEU A 22 -28.70 12.98 -59.89
CA LEU A 22 -27.92 13.64 -60.93
C LEU A 22 -26.53 13.07 -60.97
N ALA A 23 -26.18 12.52 -62.11
CA ALA A 23 -24.86 11.97 -62.40
C ALA A 23 -23.83 13.09 -62.60
N GLY A 24 -22.73 13.01 -61.87
CA GLY A 24 -21.51 13.78 -62.11
C GLY A 24 -20.29 12.91 -61.91
N ALA A 25 -19.63 12.61 -63.05
CA ALA A 25 -18.37 11.89 -63.02
C ALA A 25 -17.27 12.79 -62.44
N ALA A 26 -16.71 12.44 -61.30
CA ALA A 26 -15.49 13.03 -60.77
C ALA A 26 -14.54 11.93 -60.33
N SER A 27 -13.32 12.02 -60.81
CA SER A 27 -12.17 11.13 -60.67
C SER A 27 -11.92 10.75 -59.22
N ALA A 28 -12.05 9.49 -58.88
CA ALA A 28 -11.74 8.92 -57.59
C ALA A 28 -10.23 8.81 -57.40
N THR A 29 -9.63 9.81 -56.83
CA THR A 29 -8.35 9.64 -56.14
C THR A 29 -8.61 8.81 -54.88
N ARG A 30 -8.26 7.53 -54.91
CA ARG A 30 -8.26 6.67 -53.73
C ARG A 30 -7.26 7.20 -52.73
N MET A 31 -7.72 8.07 -51.81
CA MET A 31 -7.06 8.23 -50.53
C MET A 31 -7.27 6.93 -49.75
N LEU A 32 -6.22 6.15 -49.61
CA LEU A 32 -6.13 5.10 -48.63
C LEU A 32 -6.34 5.79 -47.26
N PRO A 33 -7.25 5.30 -46.43
CA PRO A 33 -7.28 5.80 -45.04
C PRO A 33 -5.93 5.40 -44.43
N THR A 34 -5.08 6.40 -44.18
CA THR A 34 -4.07 6.28 -43.16
C THR A 34 -4.84 5.98 -41.88
N HIS A 35 -4.87 4.72 -41.47
CA HIS A 35 -5.10 4.40 -40.08
C HIS A 35 -3.97 5.07 -39.31
N ALA A 36 -4.16 6.33 -38.95
CA ALA A 36 -3.52 6.84 -37.77
C ALA A 36 -3.92 5.84 -36.68
N LEU A 37 -2.93 5.10 -36.19
CA LEU A 37 -3.06 4.39 -34.92
C LEU A 37 -3.45 5.48 -33.91
N ALA A 38 -4.77 5.62 -33.68
CA ALA A 38 -5.24 6.27 -32.48
C ALA A 38 -4.56 5.46 -31.37
N GLN A 39 -3.60 6.06 -30.73
CA GLN A 39 -3.12 5.55 -29.47
C GLN A 39 -4.38 5.41 -28.62
N ASP A 40 -4.64 4.19 -28.22
CA ASP A 40 -5.83 3.81 -27.48
C ASP A 40 -5.73 4.53 -26.12
N GLU A 41 -6.30 5.75 -26.02
CA GLU A 41 -6.41 6.51 -24.78
C GLU A 41 -7.22 5.76 -23.71
N THR A 42 -7.66 4.54 -24.01
CA THR A 42 -8.46 3.67 -23.16
C THR A 42 -7.71 2.45 -22.64
N ALA A 43 -6.40 2.33 -22.88
CA ALA A 43 -5.63 1.23 -22.30
C ALA A 43 -5.61 1.42 -20.76
N GLY A 44 -6.29 0.54 -20.01
CA GLY A 44 -6.28 0.53 -18.55
C GLY A 44 -4.85 0.46 -18.00
N HIS A 45 -4.67 0.82 -16.74
CA HIS A 45 -3.33 0.90 -16.12
C HIS A 45 -2.55 -0.41 -16.21
N LEU A 46 -3.24 -1.55 -15.98
CA LEU A 46 -2.64 -2.87 -16.15
C LEU A 46 -2.01 -3.06 -17.54
N GLN A 47 -2.70 -2.62 -18.62
CA GLN A 47 -2.16 -2.76 -19.97
C GLN A 47 -0.92 -1.87 -20.17
N ARG A 48 -0.94 -0.64 -19.65
CA ARG A 48 0.23 0.26 -19.71
C ARG A 48 1.46 -0.36 -19.02
N VAL A 49 1.26 -0.98 -17.86
CA VAL A 49 2.32 -1.69 -17.13
C VAL A 49 2.87 -2.87 -17.94
N LEU A 50 1.99 -3.69 -18.52
CA LEU A 50 2.38 -4.83 -19.35
C LEU A 50 3.13 -4.41 -20.62
N ASP A 51 2.69 -3.35 -21.29
CA ASP A 51 3.32 -2.82 -22.52
C ASP A 51 4.70 -2.22 -22.22
N ARG A 52 4.89 -1.62 -21.04
CA ARG A 52 6.18 -1.10 -20.58
C ARG A 52 7.16 -2.21 -20.22
N GLY A 53 6.68 -3.37 -19.79
CA GLY A 53 7.48 -4.54 -19.45
C GLY A 53 8.13 -4.52 -18.06
N HIS A 54 7.75 -3.60 -17.19
CA HIS A 54 8.09 -3.54 -15.77
C HIS A 54 7.04 -2.75 -14.99
N VAL A 55 6.96 -2.94 -13.68
CA VAL A 55 6.10 -2.18 -12.77
C VAL A 55 6.94 -1.15 -12.00
N ILE A 56 6.38 0.06 -11.79
CA ILE A 56 7.02 1.12 -11.00
C ILE A 56 6.34 1.18 -9.64
N VAL A 57 7.12 0.85 -8.60
CA VAL A 57 6.66 0.77 -7.21
C VAL A 57 7.19 1.93 -6.40
N GLY A 58 6.30 2.74 -5.83
CA GLY A 58 6.66 3.76 -4.85
C GLY A 58 6.87 3.14 -3.48
N THR A 59 8.07 3.34 -2.89
CA THR A 59 8.46 2.81 -1.58
C THR A 59 9.41 3.76 -0.86
N GLY A 60 9.88 3.41 0.33
CA GLY A 60 10.90 4.15 1.07
C GLY A 60 12.24 3.39 1.14
N SER A 61 13.18 3.89 1.96
CA SER A 61 14.49 3.25 2.18
C SER A 61 15.04 3.39 3.61
N ALA A 62 14.20 3.72 4.60
CA ALA A 62 14.68 4.03 5.95
C ALA A 62 13.80 3.51 7.08
N THR A 63 12.93 2.52 6.82
CA THR A 63 12.00 1.99 7.83
C THR A 63 12.03 0.46 7.85
N PRO A 64 13.01 -0.16 8.54
CA PRO A 64 13.03 -1.60 8.74
C PRO A 64 11.86 -2.05 9.65
N PRO A 65 11.29 -3.24 9.42
CA PRO A 65 11.66 -4.26 8.45
C PRO A 65 10.96 -4.10 7.08
N TRP A 66 10.26 -2.98 6.85
CA TRP A 66 9.41 -2.76 5.67
C TRP A 66 10.21 -2.43 4.41
N HIS A 67 11.05 -1.40 4.47
CA HIS A 67 11.90 -0.94 3.37
C HIS A 67 13.11 -0.18 3.94
N PHE A 68 14.30 -0.65 3.67
CA PHE A 68 15.53 -0.07 4.20
C PHE A 68 16.73 -0.49 3.36
N ASP A 69 17.80 0.29 3.45
CA ASP A 69 19.08 -0.11 2.88
C ASP A 69 19.81 -1.02 3.89
N ASP A 70 20.27 -2.18 3.44
CA ASP A 70 21.06 -3.09 4.25
C ASP A 70 22.50 -2.57 4.44
N GLU A 71 23.35 -3.36 5.10
CA GLU A 71 24.75 -3.00 5.38
C GLU A 71 25.59 -2.81 4.10
N ASP A 72 25.20 -3.42 2.99
CA ASP A 72 25.84 -3.29 1.68
C ASP A 72 25.21 -2.15 0.84
N GLY A 73 24.25 -1.42 1.39
CA GLY A 73 23.51 -0.34 0.73
C GLY A 73 22.50 -0.84 -0.31
N GLN A 74 22.07 -2.10 -0.19
CA GLN A 74 21.02 -2.65 -1.07
C GLN A 74 19.65 -2.44 -0.45
N LEU A 75 18.73 -1.94 -1.27
CA LEU A 75 17.34 -1.75 -0.86
C LEU A 75 16.68 -3.11 -0.60
N THR A 76 16.13 -3.29 0.59
CA THR A 76 15.56 -4.55 1.08
C THR A 76 14.37 -4.31 2.01
N GLY A 77 13.68 -5.37 2.41
CA GLY A 77 12.54 -5.31 3.31
C GLY A 77 11.27 -5.94 2.74
N MET A 78 10.24 -6.05 3.57
CA MET A 78 8.98 -6.70 3.17
C MET A 78 8.31 -6.03 1.96
N ASP A 79 8.30 -4.70 1.91
CA ASP A 79 7.71 -3.95 0.80
C ASP A 79 8.45 -4.20 -0.53
N ILE A 80 9.76 -4.46 -0.45
CA ILE A 80 10.59 -4.77 -1.61
C ILE A 80 10.26 -6.17 -2.13
N GLU A 81 10.18 -7.16 -1.23
CA GLU A 81 9.76 -8.52 -1.60
C GLU A 81 8.35 -8.54 -2.19
N MET A 82 7.42 -7.73 -1.67
CA MET A 82 6.09 -7.58 -2.27
C MET A 82 6.16 -6.99 -3.69
N GLY A 83 7.05 -6.02 -3.94
CA GLY A 83 7.32 -5.51 -5.28
C GLY A 83 7.80 -6.61 -6.24
N HIS A 84 8.71 -7.47 -5.80
CA HIS A 84 9.20 -8.63 -6.57
C HIS A 84 8.10 -9.67 -6.81
N ILE A 85 7.23 -9.95 -5.80
CA ILE A 85 6.07 -10.83 -5.95
C ILE A 85 5.10 -10.29 -7.02
N LEU A 86 4.82 -8.99 -7.01
CA LEU A 86 3.96 -8.36 -8.01
C LEU A 86 4.58 -8.43 -9.42
N ALA A 87 5.86 -8.13 -9.56
CA ALA A 87 6.57 -8.22 -10.83
C ALA A 87 6.60 -9.67 -11.37
N ASN A 88 6.81 -10.65 -10.50
CA ASN A 88 6.74 -12.06 -10.87
C ASN A 88 5.34 -12.45 -11.37
N ALA A 89 4.28 -11.95 -10.75
CA ALA A 89 2.91 -12.20 -11.20
C ALA A 89 2.60 -11.55 -12.55
N LEU A 90 3.15 -10.37 -12.83
CA LEU A 90 2.96 -9.63 -14.08
C LEU A 90 3.75 -10.22 -15.25
N PHE A 91 4.99 -10.63 -15.00
CA PHE A 91 5.98 -10.89 -16.06
C PHE A 91 6.64 -12.26 -15.97
N GLY A 92 6.43 -13.04 -14.90
CA GLY A 92 7.17 -14.28 -14.61
C GLY A 92 8.65 -14.02 -14.28
N ASP A 93 8.97 -12.78 -13.90
CA ASP A 93 10.33 -12.33 -13.60
C ASP A 93 10.26 -11.31 -12.45
N PRO A 94 10.73 -11.63 -11.25
CA PRO A 94 10.68 -10.73 -10.08
C PRO A 94 11.52 -9.46 -10.25
N GLU A 95 12.52 -9.46 -11.16
CA GLU A 95 13.39 -8.31 -11.40
C GLU A 95 12.74 -7.24 -12.31
N LYS A 96 11.53 -7.50 -12.84
CA LYS A 96 10.79 -6.54 -13.66
C LYS A 96 10.05 -5.48 -12.82
N VAL A 97 10.75 -4.92 -11.85
CA VAL A 97 10.28 -3.85 -10.96
C VAL A 97 11.29 -2.72 -10.91
N GLU A 98 10.78 -1.49 -10.92
CA GLU A 98 11.53 -0.27 -10.64
C GLU A 98 11.03 0.32 -9.31
N PHE A 99 11.93 0.52 -8.36
CA PHE A 99 11.60 1.15 -7.08
C PHE A 99 11.90 2.65 -7.12
N VAL A 100 10.86 3.45 -6.85
CA VAL A 100 10.96 4.91 -6.70
C VAL A 100 10.93 5.24 -5.22
N ILE A 101 12.06 5.71 -4.70
CA ILE A 101 12.16 6.13 -3.29
C ILE A 101 11.39 7.43 -3.09
N GLN A 102 10.52 7.43 -2.08
CA GLN A 102 9.65 8.55 -1.75
C GLN A 102 9.43 8.66 -0.24
N SER A 103 9.05 9.87 0.20
CA SER A 103 8.63 10.11 1.58
C SER A 103 7.15 9.75 1.79
N SER A 104 6.74 9.64 3.05
CA SER A 104 5.35 9.26 3.40
C SER A 104 4.29 10.24 2.90
N ASP A 105 4.60 11.52 2.83
CA ASP A 105 3.72 12.60 2.37
C ASP A 105 3.61 12.70 0.84
N THR A 106 4.58 12.16 0.10
CA THR A 106 4.58 12.16 -1.37
C THR A 106 3.94 10.92 -1.99
N ARG A 107 3.54 9.91 -1.20
CA ARG A 107 2.92 8.67 -1.70
C ARG A 107 1.71 8.91 -2.60
N ILE A 108 0.71 9.62 -2.07
CA ILE A 108 -0.52 9.92 -2.81
C ILE A 108 -0.25 10.86 -4.00
N PRO A 109 0.46 12.00 -3.86
CA PRO A 109 0.81 12.84 -4.99
C PRO A 109 1.54 12.11 -6.13
N ASN A 110 2.53 11.25 -5.82
CA ASN A 110 3.26 10.49 -6.83
C ASN A 110 2.36 9.49 -7.56
N LEU A 111 1.42 8.87 -6.85
CA LEU A 111 0.45 7.95 -7.42
C LEU A 111 -0.53 8.67 -8.36
N LEU A 112 -1.10 9.80 -7.92
CA LEU A 112 -2.07 10.58 -8.68
C LEU A 112 -1.47 11.30 -9.92
N THR A 113 -0.15 11.39 -9.99
CA THR A 113 0.59 11.98 -11.13
C THR A 113 1.25 10.93 -12.02
N ASP A 114 0.88 9.65 -11.89
CA ASP A 114 1.44 8.51 -12.65
C ASP A 114 2.99 8.41 -12.57
N LYS A 115 3.60 8.94 -11.50
CA LYS A 115 5.03 8.77 -11.25
C LYS A 115 5.34 7.35 -10.79
N VAL A 116 4.40 6.70 -10.14
CA VAL A 116 4.43 5.30 -9.73
C VAL A 116 3.11 4.62 -10.10
N ASP A 117 3.15 3.32 -10.38
CA ASP A 117 1.97 2.52 -10.71
C ASP A 117 1.19 2.09 -9.46
N ILE A 118 1.92 1.91 -8.38
CA ILE A 118 1.42 1.39 -7.11
C ILE A 118 2.32 1.88 -5.98
N VAL A 119 1.74 2.12 -4.82
CA VAL A 119 2.47 2.37 -3.58
C VAL A 119 2.48 1.10 -2.74
N ILE A 120 3.67 0.56 -2.51
CA ILE A 120 3.95 -0.52 -1.57
C ILE A 120 4.91 0.05 -0.52
N GLN A 121 4.34 0.62 0.56
CA GLN A 121 5.11 1.39 1.53
C GLN A 121 4.36 1.43 2.87
N PHE A 122 4.17 0.24 3.53
CA PHE A 122 3.53 0.12 4.86
C PHE A 122 2.38 1.12 5.09
N MET A 123 1.50 1.26 4.09
CA MET A 123 0.51 2.33 4.08
C MET A 123 -0.76 1.96 4.86
N SER A 124 -0.99 2.67 5.98
CA SER A 124 -2.21 2.50 6.77
C SER A 124 -3.45 2.88 5.97
N VAL A 125 -4.45 2.01 5.98
CA VAL A 125 -5.76 2.25 5.40
C VAL A 125 -6.54 3.17 6.34
N THR A 126 -6.82 4.39 5.89
CA THR A 126 -7.67 5.35 6.61
C THR A 126 -8.79 5.85 5.71
N ALA A 127 -9.90 6.27 6.33
CA ALA A 127 -11.04 6.82 5.58
C ALA A 127 -10.66 8.08 4.78
N GLU A 128 -9.72 8.89 5.29
CA GLU A 128 -9.22 10.08 4.62
C GLU A 128 -8.44 9.72 3.34
N ARG A 129 -7.52 8.75 3.43
CA ARG A 129 -6.74 8.28 2.28
C ARG A 129 -7.61 7.56 1.25
N ALA A 130 -8.60 6.77 1.71
CA ALA A 130 -9.54 6.06 0.84
C ALA A 130 -10.49 6.99 0.04
N GLN A 131 -10.54 8.29 0.35
CA GLN A 131 -11.20 9.28 -0.49
C GLN A 131 -10.34 9.74 -1.67
N GLN A 132 -9.05 9.42 -1.67
CA GLN A 132 -8.08 9.92 -2.65
C GLN A 132 -7.48 8.81 -3.52
N VAL A 133 -7.40 7.59 -2.99
CA VAL A 133 -6.80 6.42 -3.64
C VAL A 133 -7.63 5.17 -3.40
N ASP A 134 -7.48 4.17 -4.25
CA ASP A 134 -8.03 2.85 -4.04
C ASP A 134 -7.01 1.96 -3.32
N PHE A 135 -7.46 1.25 -2.28
CA PHE A 135 -6.63 0.31 -1.53
C PHE A 135 -6.89 -1.13 -1.97
N SER A 136 -5.84 -1.92 -2.02
CA SER A 136 -5.95 -3.38 -2.16
C SER A 136 -6.58 -4.02 -0.91
N ILE A 137 -6.84 -5.33 -0.97
CA ILE A 137 -7.05 -6.12 0.24
C ILE A 137 -5.86 -5.92 1.18
N PRO A 138 -6.08 -5.84 2.51
CA PRO A 138 -5.00 -5.71 3.48
C PRO A 138 -4.12 -6.97 3.49
N TYR A 139 -2.80 -6.74 3.60
CA TYR A 139 -1.82 -7.82 3.71
C TYR A 139 -1.19 -7.94 5.10
N TYR A 140 -1.37 -6.92 5.95
CA TYR A 140 -0.84 -6.89 7.32
C TYR A 140 -1.76 -6.13 8.26
N ARG A 141 -1.77 -6.54 9.53
CA ARG A 141 -2.46 -5.84 10.60
C ARG A 141 -1.43 -5.31 11.59
N GLU A 142 -1.32 -4.01 11.64
CA GLU A 142 -0.37 -3.29 12.48
C GLU A 142 -1.05 -2.72 13.72
N ALA A 143 -0.22 -2.34 14.70
CA ALA A 143 -0.61 -1.59 15.88
C ALA A 143 0.55 -0.65 16.28
N LEU A 144 0.28 0.30 17.14
CA LEU A 144 1.31 1.18 17.69
C LEU A 144 1.81 0.69 19.05
N THR A 145 3.07 0.96 19.31
CA THR A 145 3.73 0.84 20.61
C THR A 145 4.78 1.94 20.75
N VAL A 146 5.58 1.91 21.79
CA VAL A 146 6.77 2.76 21.91
C VAL A 146 8.03 1.94 22.08
N LEU A 147 9.08 2.35 21.36
CA LEU A 147 10.44 1.88 21.56
C LEU A 147 11.05 2.64 22.74
N LEU A 148 11.77 1.91 23.59
CA LEU A 148 12.42 2.40 24.79
C LEU A 148 13.92 2.01 24.77
N LEU A 149 14.76 2.78 25.43
CA LEU A 149 16.11 2.30 25.76
C LEU A 149 16.02 1.13 26.74
N LYS A 150 16.99 0.23 26.68
CA LYS A 150 17.04 -0.99 27.50
C LYS A 150 16.99 -0.71 29.01
N ASP A 151 17.63 0.36 29.45
CA ASP A 151 17.72 0.80 30.84
C ASP A 151 16.56 1.70 31.28
N SER A 152 15.62 2.02 30.39
CA SER A 152 14.40 2.76 30.77
C SER A 152 13.69 2.07 31.94
N PRO A 153 13.18 2.82 32.95
CA PRO A 153 12.43 2.25 34.07
C PRO A 153 11.06 1.68 33.65
N TYR A 154 10.56 2.02 32.49
CA TYR A 154 9.25 1.63 31.99
C TYR A 154 9.31 0.32 31.21
N ASN A 155 8.25 -0.54 31.33
CA ASN A 155 8.17 -1.83 30.63
C ASN A 155 6.81 -2.04 29.96
N THR A 156 5.79 -1.31 30.35
CA THR A 156 4.42 -1.40 29.81
C THR A 156 3.91 -0.02 29.43
N LEU A 157 2.86 0.04 28.61
CA LEU A 157 2.19 1.33 28.32
C LEU A 157 1.60 1.97 29.57
N GLU A 158 1.13 1.17 30.52
CA GLU A 158 0.59 1.66 31.80
C GLU A 158 1.67 2.33 32.65
N ASP A 159 2.92 1.81 32.62
CA ASP A 159 4.04 2.43 33.35
C ASP A 159 4.33 3.85 32.86
N LEU A 160 4.00 4.17 31.62
CA LEU A 160 4.25 5.48 31.00
C LEU A 160 3.16 6.51 31.31
N GLN A 161 1.95 6.05 31.64
CA GLN A 161 0.81 6.94 31.91
C GLN A 161 0.99 7.72 33.22
N GLY A 162 0.60 9.00 33.23
CA GLY A 162 0.72 9.87 34.37
C GLY A 162 2.15 10.27 34.74
N LYS A 163 3.12 10.10 33.82
CA LYS A 163 4.54 10.41 34.02
C LYS A 163 4.98 11.70 33.36
N GLY A 164 4.18 12.28 32.45
CA GLY A 164 4.53 13.48 31.69
C GLY A 164 5.79 13.29 30.85
N ILE A 165 5.95 12.08 30.25
CA ILE A 165 7.10 11.74 29.44
C ILE A 165 7.06 12.48 28.09
N THR A 166 8.22 12.59 27.44
CA THR A 166 8.32 13.08 26.07
C THR A 166 8.48 11.91 25.11
N VAL A 167 7.63 11.88 24.07
CA VAL A 167 7.60 10.85 23.02
C VAL A 167 7.99 11.46 21.69
N ALA A 168 9.02 10.92 21.04
CA ALA A 168 9.32 11.26 19.64
C ALA A 168 8.33 10.57 18.71
N ALA A 169 7.81 11.27 17.71
CA ALA A 169 6.91 10.71 16.72
C ALA A 169 7.19 11.26 15.31
N LEU A 170 6.90 10.45 14.27
CA LEU A 170 6.93 10.91 12.89
C LEU A 170 5.83 11.95 12.68
N GLN A 171 6.19 13.11 12.13
CA GLN A 171 5.26 14.22 11.91
C GLN A 171 4.05 13.82 11.07
N ASN A 172 2.87 14.15 11.57
CA ASN A 172 1.62 13.96 10.85
C ASN A 172 0.54 14.82 11.55
N PRO A 173 -0.51 15.29 10.81
CA PRO A 173 -1.52 16.21 11.37
C PRO A 173 -2.25 15.72 12.62
N HIS A 174 -2.34 14.41 12.82
CA HIS A 174 -3.10 13.79 13.92
C HIS A 174 -2.20 13.08 14.94
N ILE A 175 -0.88 13.27 14.87
CA ILE A 175 0.05 12.46 15.67
C ILE A 175 -0.08 12.66 17.16
N GLU A 176 -0.47 13.86 17.60
CA GLU A 176 -0.72 14.13 19.03
C GLU A 176 -1.93 13.33 19.54
N ASP A 177 -3.04 13.33 18.79
CA ASP A 177 -4.23 12.55 19.13
C ASP A 177 -3.91 11.05 19.15
N VAL A 178 -3.16 10.58 18.15
CA VAL A 178 -2.71 9.18 18.04
C VAL A 178 -1.84 8.79 19.24
N ALA A 179 -0.87 9.62 19.62
CA ALA A 179 -0.01 9.36 20.78
C ALA A 179 -0.81 9.37 22.09
N HIS A 180 -1.72 10.34 22.26
CA HIS A 180 -2.55 10.47 23.45
C HIS A 180 -3.58 9.35 23.63
N ASN A 181 -3.98 8.63 22.55
CA ASN A 181 -4.79 7.42 22.68
C ASN A 181 -4.07 6.31 23.45
N GLY A 182 -2.76 6.21 23.35
CA GLY A 182 -1.94 5.24 24.10
C GLY A 182 -1.35 5.81 25.40
N ILE A 183 -0.88 7.06 25.36
CA ILE A 183 -0.21 7.75 26.48
C ILE A 183 -0.79 9.15 26.63
N PRO A 184 -1.90 9.31 27.37
CA PRO A 184 -2.74 10.52 27.36
C PRO A 184 -2.05 11.82 27.78
N ASP A 185 -1.00 11.75 28.58
CA ASP A 185 -0.28 12.88 29.15
C ASP A 185 1.13 13.08 28.57
N ALA A 186 1.45 12.40 27.47
CA ALA A 186 2.76 12.55 26.82
C ALA A 186 2.91 13.92 26.15
N THR A 187 4.11 14.48 26.22
CA THR A 187 4.53 15.55 25.31
C THR A 187 5.02 14.91 24.01
N VAL A 188 4.56 15.41 22.86
CA VAL A 188 4.91 14.81 21.55
C VAL A 188 5.88 15.72 20.80
N ASP A 189 7.12 15.26 20.64
CA ASP A 189 8.12 15.89 19.78
C ASP A 189 8.06 15.26 18.39
N GLN A 190 7.78 16.08 17.36
CA GLN A 190 7.60 15.62 15.99
C GLN A 190 8.90 15.71 15.18
N TYR A 191 9.19 14.66 14.41
CA TYR A 191 10.36 14.53 13.54
C TYR A 191 9.96 14.19 12.10
N ASP A 192 10.82 14.53 11.16
CA ASP A 192 10.59 14.36 9.70
C ASP A 192 10.78 12.93 9.20
N SER A 193 11.41 12.06 9.99
CA SER A 193 11.63 10.65 9.65
C SER A 193 11.60 9.74 10.88
N VAL A 194 11.27 8.48 10.69
CA VAL A 194 11.33 7.44 11.73
C VAL A 194 12.75 7.28 12.27
N ALA A 195 13.76 7.37 11.40
CA ALA A 195 15.16 7.32 11.83
C ALA A 195 15.50 8.45 12.81
N ASN A 196 15.00 9.66 12.58
CA ASN A 196 15.24 10.80 13.46
C ASN A 196 14.52 10.67 14.80
N THR A 197 13.36 9.98 14.88
CA THR A 197 12.72 9.66 16.17
C THR A 197 13.61 8.75 17.02
N PHE A 198 14.22 7.72 16.39
CA PHE A 198 15.13 6.81 17.10
C PHE A 198 16.45 7.48 17.48
N LEU A 199 16.98 8.37 16.65
CA LEU A 199 18.16 9.16 17.00
C LEU A 199 17.89 10.10 18.18
N ALA A 200 16.68 10.64 18.32
CA ALA A 200 16.29 11.45 19.45
C ALA A 200 16.24 10.62 20.75
N LEU A 201 15.68 9.40 20.66
CA LEU A 201 15.67 8.43 21.78
C LEU A 201 17.12 8.05 22.20
N ASP A 202 17.98 7.72 21.23
CA ASP A 202 19.38 7.39 21.45
C ASP A 202 20.17 8.50 22.12
N ALA A 203 19.86 9.74 21.78
CA ALA A 203 20.50 10.92 22.35
C ALA A 203 19.92 11.31 23.72
N GLY A 204 18.94 10.59 24.25
CA GLY A 204 18.25 10.90 25.52
C GLY A 204 17.49 12.22 25.49
N ARG A 205 17.04 12.67 24.31
CA ARG A 205 16.24 13.89 24.14
C ARG A 205 14.77 13.65 24.48
N VAL A 206 14.33 12.41 24.31
CA VAL A 206 12.98 11.92 24.56
C VAL A 206 13.04 10.65 25.42
N ASP A 207 11.97 10.33 26.11
CA ASP A 207 11.88 9.14 26.97
C ASP A 207 11.49 7.87 26.19
N ALA A 208 10.75 8.06 25.08
CA ALA A 208 10.27 6.97 24.23
C ALA A 208 10.17 7.45 22.77
N ALA A 209 10.16 6.51 21.81
CA ALA A 209 9.84 6.79 20.42
C ALA A 209 8.60 5.99 20.01
N LEU A 210 7.57 6.69 19.50
CA LEU A 210 6.39 6.08 18.92
C LEU A 210 6.81 5.28 17.69
N ALA A 211 6.38 4.05 17.60
CA ALA A 211 6.75 3.15 16.53
C ALA A 211 5.59 2.20 16.20
N ASP A 212 5.55 1.77 14.95
CA ASP A 212 4.81 0.59 14.56
C ASP A 212 5.34 -0.63 15.33
N PHE A 213 4.45 -1.49 15.77
CA PHE A 213 4.82 -2.65 16.59
C PHE A 213 5.85 -3.54 15.89
N SER A 214 5.67 -3.77 14.59
CA SER A 214 6.63 -4.52 13.76
C SER A 214 8.03 -3.90 13.76
N THR A 215 8.12 -2.57 13.62
CA THR A 215 9.39 -1.83 13.66
C THR A 215 10.04 -1.90 15.05
N ALA A 216 9.26 -1.74 16.11
CA ALA A 216 9.76 -1.86 17.48
C ALA A 216 10.29 -3.27 17.79
N GLN A 217 9.61 -4.31 17.31
CA GLN A 217 10.06 -5.70 17.42
C GLN A 217 11.38 -5.92 16.67
N TRP A 218 11.46 -5.45 15.42
CA TRP A 218 12.69 -5.54 14.62
C TRP A 218 13.86 -4.84 15.31
N MET A 219 13.69 -3.57 15.71
CA MET A 219 14.74 -2.79 16.37
C MET A 219 15.25 -3.46 17.65
N THR A 220 14.33 -4.04 18.43
CA THR A 220 14.66 -4.78 19.66
C THR A 220 15.39 -6.09 19.35
N ALA A 221 14.97 -6.81 18.31
CA ALA A 221 15.61 -8.07 17.90
C ALA A 221 17.04 -7.86 17.38
N GLN A 222 17.25 -6.79 16.60
CA GLN A 222 18.58 -6.45 16.07
C GLN A 222 19.52 -5.85 17.13
N ASN A 223 18.98 -5.20 18.16
CA ASN A 223 19.76 -4.51 19.18
C ASN A 223 19.24 -4.83 20.60
N PRO A 224 19.24 -6.07 21.06
CA PRO A 224 18.61 -6.51 22.31
C PRO A 224 19.25 -5.92 23.57
N ASP A 225 20.51 -5.49 23.47
CA ASP A 225 21.24 -4.82 24.57
C ASP A 225 20.96 -3.32 24.65
N LYS A 226 20.39 -2.73 23.58
CA LYS A 226 20.15 -1.29 23.48
C LYS A 226 18.69 -0.93 23.65
N TYR A 227 17.78 -1.71 23.05
CA TYR A 227 16.36 -1.41 22.99
C TYR A 227 15.49 -2.45 23.67
N LYS A 228 14.32 -2.01 24.05
CA LYS A 228 13.12 -2.80 24.35
C LYS A 228 11.91 -2.01 23.86
N TYR A 229 10.76 -2.60 23.76
CA TYR A 229 9.50 -1.90 23.54
C TYR A 229 8.57 -2.08 24.76
N ALA A 230 7.65 -1.15 24.95
CA ALA A 230 6.65 -1.25 26.01
C ALA A 230 5.67 -2.39 25.71
N ALA A 231 5.36 -3.23 26.69
CA ALA A 231 4.31 -4.23 26.54
C ALA A 231 2.94 -3.54 26.39
N GLY A 232 2.13 -4.01 25.42
CA GLY A 232 0.87 -3.43 25.03
C GLY A 232 0.95 -2.69 23.69
N THR A 233 -0.20 -2.56 23.05
CA THR A 233 -0.35 -1.88 21.76
C THR A 233 -1.67 -1.11 21.76
N TRP A 234 -1.77 -0.10 20.88
CA TRP A 234 -3.02 0.62 20.64
C TRP A 234 -3.13 0.96 19.15
N ASP A 235 -4.25 1.56 18.74
CA ASP A 235 -4.51 2.04 17.38
C ASP A 235 -4.24 0.98 16.30
N THR A 236 -4.88 -0.19 16.47
CA THR A 236 -4.74 -1.28 15.52
C THR A 236 -5.34 -0.89 14.17
N HIS A 237 -4.55 -1.03 13.11
CA HIS A 237 -4.94 -0.67 11.75
C HIS A 237 -4.37 -1.64 10.72
N ASN A 238 -4.87 -1.56 9.47
CA ASN A 238 -4.41 -2.43 8.40
C ASN A 238 -3.45 -1.68 7.47
N TYR A 239 -2.45 -2.42 6.95
CA TYR A 239 -1.66 -1.99 5.80
C TYR A 239 -2.21 -2.61 4.53
N ALA A 240 -2.29 -1.79 3.48
CA ALA A 240 -2.63 -2.20 2.14
C ALA A 240 -1.77 -1.44 1.12
N THR A 241 -1.69 -1.96 -0.08
CA THR A 241 -1.10 -1.22 -1.20
C THR A 241 -2.11 -0.25 -1.76
N ALA A 242 -1.65 0.89 -2.26
CA ALA A 242 -2.52 1.91 -2.85
C ALA A 242 -2.26 2.06 -4.34
N ILE A 243 -3.33 2.27 -5.10
CA ILE A 243 -3.32 2.57 -6.53
C ILE A 243 -4.10 3.85 -6.83
N ALA A 244 -3.89 4.42 -8.01
CA ALA A 244 -4.69 5.55 -8.47
C ALA A 244 -6.17 5.13 -8.57
N PRO A 245 -7.12 6.02 -8.21
CA PRO A 245 -8.53 5.65 -8.14
C PRO A 245 -9.14 5.42 -9.53
N GLY A 246 -10.11 4.49 -9.59
CA GLY A 246 -10.99 4.30 -10.73
C GLY A 246 -10.52 3.29 -11.79
N ASP A 247 -9.42 2.55 -11.57
CA ASP A 247 -9.06 1.40 -12.41
C ASP A 247 -9.35 0.08 -11.71
N GLU A 248 -10.62 -0.35 -11.77
CA GLU A 248 -11.09 -1.60 -11.17
C GLU A 248 -10.28 -2.81 -11.63
N ARG A 249 -9.86 -2.85 -12.90
CA ARG A 249 -9.12 -3.98 -13.45
C ARG A 249 -7.71 -4.09 -12.86
N TRP A 250 -7.05 -2.96 -12.65
CA TRP A 250 -5.74 -2.92 -11.98
C TRP A 250 -5.88 -3.33 -10.51
N LEU A 251 -6.88 -2.78 -9.81
CA LEU A 251 -7.18 -3.15 -8.43
C LEU A 251 -7.48 -4.64 -8.27
N ASP A 252 -8.33 -5.20 -9.12
CA ASP A 252 -8.67 -6.62 -9.09
C ASP A 252 -7.44 -7.50 -9.33
N PHE A 253 -6.58 -7.11 -10.28
CA PHE A 253 -5.34 -7.85 -10.53
C PHE A 253 -4.44 -7.83 -9.30
N VAL A 254 -4.19 -6.67 -8.69
CA VAL A 254 -3.39 -6.52 -7.47
C VAL A 254 -3.98 -7.36 -6.33
N ASN A 255 -5.29 -7.31 -6.14
CA ASN A 255 -5.98 -8.11 -5.12
C ASN A 255 -5.80 -9.62 -5.34
N GLN A 256 -5.87 -10.10 -6.59
CA GLN A 256 -5.62 -11.51 -6.89
C GLN A 256 -4.16 -11.90 -6.62
N VAL A 257 -3.20 -11.00 -6.91
CA VAL A 257 -1.79 -11.25 -6.59
C VAL A 257 -1.58 -11.40 -5.08
N TRP A 258 -2.14 -10.51 -4.27
CA TRP A 258 -2.00 -10.60 -2.81
C TRP A 258 -2.73 -11.82 -2.24
N LEU A 259 -3.91 -12.14 -2.75
CA LEU A 259 -4.61 -13.37 -2.34
C LEU A 259 -3.79 -14.63 -2.69
N ASP A 260 -3.18 -14.68 -3.87
CA ASP A 260 -2.32 -15.79 -4.29
C ASP A 260 -1.02 -15.83 -3.45
N ALA A 261 -0.43 -14.68 -3.12
CA ALA A 261 0.72 -14.60 -2.24
C ALA A 261 0.41 -15.13 -0.83
N MET A 262 -0.76 -14.83 -0.30
CA MET A 262 -1.17 -15.29 1.04
C MET A 262 -1.64 -16.75 1.07
N THR A 263 -2.11 -17.31 -0.06
CA THR A 263 -2.81 -18.60 -0.05
C THR A 263 -2.46 -19.56 -1.19
N GLY A 264 -1.83 -19.09 -2.27
CA GLY A 264 -1.69 -19.78 -3.54
C GLY A 264 -0.26 -20.15 -3.95
N PHE A 265 0.05 -19.90 -5.22
CA PHE A 265 1.33 -20.31 -5.82
C PHE A 265 2.52 -19.46 -5.35
N GLN A 266 2.30 -18.17 -5.06
CA GLN A 266 3.34 -17.26 -4.58
C GLN A 266 3.51 -17.30 -3.05
N PHE A 267 2.74 -18.15 -2.35
CA PHE A 267 2.85 -18.30 -0.89
C PHE A 267 4.29 -18.56 -0.41
N PRO A 268 5.14 -19.37 -1.06
CA PRO A 268 6.50 -19.58 -0.59
C PRO A 268 7.31 -18.27 -0.51
N ALA A 269 7.23 -17.41 -1.53
CA ALA A 269 7.96 -16.14 -1.54
C ALA A 269 7.45 -15.19 -0.43
N PHE A 270 6.15 -15.12 -0.24
CA PHE A 270 5.52 -14.31 0.81
C PHE A 270 5.86 -14.83 2.21
N HIS A 271 5.79 -16.16 2.42
CA HIS A 271 6.19 -16.82 3.65
C HIS A 271 7.67 -16.56 3.99
N ASP A 272 8.56 -16.74 3.02
CA ASP A 272 10.00 -16.55 3.23
C ASP A 272 10.34 -15.11 3.60
N ALA A 273 9.64 -14.14 3.01
CA ALA A 273 9.74 -12.73 3.38
C ALA A 273 9.27 -12.49 4.82
N PHE A 274 8.12 -13.03 5.22
CA PHE A 274 7.63 -12.92 6.61
C PHE A 274 8.56 -13.58 7.61
N LEU A 275 9.09 -14.76 7.29
CA LEU A 275 10.05 -15.45 8.14
C LEU A 275 11.34 -14.64 8.30
N LYS A 276 11.85 -14.09 7.18
CA LYS A 276 13.10 -13.30 7.15
C LYS A 276 13.00 -12.00 7.96
N TYR A 277 11.89 -11.23 7.76
CA TYR A 277 11.79 -9.89 8.32
C TYR A 277 11.04 -9.80 9.64
N PHE A 278 10.14 -10.73 9.92
CA PHE A 278 9.32 -10.71 11.16
C PHE A 278 9.54 -11.93 12.05
N GLY A 279 10.26 -12.95 11.58
CA GLY A 279 10.41 -14.20 12.30
C GLY A 279 9.10 -15.02 12.39
N ILE A 280 8.11 -14.71 11.53
CA ILE A 280 6.79 -15.34 11.53
C ILE A 280 6.77 -16.48 10.53
N ASP A 281 6.59 -17.71 11.03
CA ASP A 281 6.39 -18.91 10.23
C ASP A 281 4.90 -19.02 9.83
N LEU A 282 4.55 -18.45 8.68
CA LEU A 282 3.18 -18.44 8.18
C LEU A 282 2.72 -19.87 7.81
N GLN A 283 1.49 -20.19 8.13
CA GLN A 283 0.89 -21.46 7.75
C GLN A 283 0.02 -21.30 6.51
N LYS A 284 0.38 -21.99 5.43
CA LYS A 284 -0.45 -22.04 4.22
C LYS A 284 -1.79 -22.69 4.53
N PRO A 285 -2.93 -22.13 4.09
CA PRO A 285 -4.22 -22.77 4.24
C PRO A 285 -4.21 -24.20 3.64
N PRO A 286 -4.77 -25.21 4.35
CA PRO A 286 -4.72 -26.59 3.89
C PRO A 286 -5.55 -26.76 2.61
N ALA A 287 -5.06 -27.61 1.69
CA ALA A 287 -5.80 -27.96 0.48
C ALA A 287 -7.13 -28.65 0.83
N GLY A 288 -8.19 -28.32 0.10
CA GLY A 288 -9.53 -28.87 0.31
C GLY A 288 -10.33 -28.20 1.43
N ALA A 289 -9.78 -27.21 2.11
CA ALA A 289 -10.52 -26.38 3.06
C ALA A 289 -11.05 -25.10 2.38
N PRO A 290 -12.18 -24.55 2.83
CA PRO A 290 -12.61 -23.23 2.38
C PRO A 290 -11.60 -22.17 2.83
N LEU A 291 -11.34 -21.16 1.99
CA LEU A 291 -10.58 -20.00 2.39
C LEU A 291 -11.42 -19.17 3.37
N VAL A 292 -11.10 -19.27 4.63
CA VAL A 292 -11.63 -18.38 5.66
C VAL A 292 -10.54 -17.33 5.88
N LEU A 293 -10.74 -16.13 5.37
CA LEU A 293 -9.96 -14.97 5.78
C LEU A 293 -10.40 -14.64 7.22
N SER A 294 -9.96 -15.45 8.18
CA SER A 294 -10.24 -15.19 9.59
C SER A 294 -9.42 -13.95 9.99
N ALA A 295 -10.11 -12.90 10.41
CA ALA A 295 -9.51 -11.96 11.33
C ALA A 295 -9.10 -12.76 12.58
N GLN A 296 -7.82 -13.10 12.72
CA GLN A 296 -7.25 -13.60 13.97
C GLN A 296 -6.96 -12.43 14.89
#